data_d6df825ae366b1a66d7218443a12423d
#
_entry.id   d6df825ae366b1a66d7218443a12423d
#
_cell.length_a   1.000
_cell.length_b   1.000
_cell.length_c   1.000
_cell.angle_alpha   90.00
_cell.angle_beta   90.00
_cell.angle_gamma   90.00
#
_symmetry.space_group_name_H-M   'P 1'
#
loop_
_entity.id
_entity.type
_entity.pdbx_description
1 polymer ?
#
loop_
_entity_poly.entity_id
_entity_poly.type
_entity_poly.pdbx_seq_one_letter_code
_entity_poly.pdbx_strand_id
1 'polypeptide(L)'
;MRYLSLFSFFVSFLTYAQIDHWESVVLPGDQWQYLLPSSQPNSNWNQVEFNSSSWDSGNSGFGYGDADDTTVLPSTISVYIRSTFTITDASVIEAMVLDLDYDDGFVAYLNGQEIARNLVSGSVPNFDQASDGNHEAML
;
A
#
# COMPACT_ATOMS: atom_id res chain seq x y z
N MET A 1 -0.59 73.18 -11.74
CA MET A 1 -1.30 71.86 -11.67
C MET A 1 -0.29 70.76 -11.33
N ARG A 2 -0.41 70.18 -10.15
CA ARG A 2 0.45 69.09 -9.70
C ARG A 2 -0.36 67.79 -9.86
N TYR A 3 0.11 66.85 -10.69
CA TYR A 3 -0.52 65.55 -10.82
C TYR A 3 0.04 64.63 -9.74
N LEU A 4 -0.82 64.12 -8.86
CA LEU A 4 -0.50 63.07 -7.88
C LEU A 4 -0.73 61.74 -8.55
N SER A 5 0.34 61.01 -8.85
CA SER A 5 0.27 59.63 -9.38
C SER A 5 0.10 58.65 -8.22
N LEU A 6 -1.06 57.98 -8.15
CA LEU A 6 -1.35 56.95 -7.16
C LEU A 6 -0.78 55.64 -7.67
N PHE A 7 0.31 55.15 -7.06
CA PHE A 7 0.88 53.84 -7.37
C PHE A 7 0.17 52.77 -6.53
N SER A 8 -0.66 51.95 -7.16
CA SER A 8 -1.32 50.84 -6.49
C SER A 8 -0.37 49.64 -6.45
N PHE A 9 0.04 49.21 -5.26
CA PHE A 9 0.88 48.05 -5.05
C PHE A 9 -0.02 46.83 -4.87
N PHE A 10 -0.04 45.95 -5.87
CA PHE A 10 -0.72 44.65 -5.78
C PHE A 10 0.21 43.65 -5.06
N VAL A 11 -0.11 43.28 -3.83
CA VAL A 11 0.54 42.20 -3.11
C VAL A 11 -0.22 40.90 -3.43
N SER A 12 0.37 40.05 -4.24
CA SER A 12 -0.14 38.69 -4.46
C SER A 12 0.25 37.82 -3.26
N PHE A 13 -0.71 37.37 -2.49
CA PHE A 13 -0.51 36.33 -1.49
C PHE A 13 -0.55 34.97 -2.20
N LEU A 14 0.57 34.26 -2.23
CA LEU A 14 0.60 32.86 -2.55
C LEU A 14 0.07 32.11 -1.34
N THR A 15 -1.16 31.62 -1.42
CA THR A 15 -1.69 30.66 -0.46
C THR A 15 -1.18 29.28 -0.86
N TYR A 16 -0.34 28.68 -0.01
CA TYR A 16 -0.03 27.28 -0.12
C TYR A 16 -1.22 26.50 0.42
N ALA A 17 -1.72 25.53 -0.35
CA ALA A 17 -2.66 24.55 0.18
C ALA A 17 -1.93 23.77 1.28
N GLN A 18 -2.47 23.76 2.46
CA GLN A 18 -1.99 22.95 3.57
C GLN A 18 -2.82 21.67 3.58
N ILE A 19 -2.17 20.53 3.79
CA ILE A 19 -2.89 19.27 4.01
C ILE A 19 -3.69 19.41 5.29
N ASP A 20 -5.02 19.43 5.16
CA ASP A 20 -5.92 19.71 6.28
C ASP A 20 -6.13 18.48 7.17
N HIS A 21 -6.11 17.29 6.61
CA HIS A 21 -6.29 16.06 7.37
C HIS A 21 -5.78 14.83 6.59
N TRP A 22 -5.63 13.71 7.31
CA TRP A 22 -5.32 12.40 6.77
C TRP A 22 -6.54 11.49 6.91
N GLU A 23 -6.85 10.77 5.85
CA GLU A 23 -7.86 9.71 5.87
C GLU A 23 -7.18 8.36 5.59
N SER A 24 -7.52 7.35 6.40
CA SER A 24 -7.07 5.99 6.15
C SER A 24 -8.08 5.28 5.26
N VAL A 25 -7.63 4.77 4.13
CA VAL A 25 -8.46 4.02 3.17
C VAL A 25 -8.31 2.51 3.34
N VAL A 26 -7.30 2.08 4.09
CA VAL A 26 -7.05 0.71 4.52
C VAL A 26 -6.67 0.75 5.99
N LEU A 27 -7.34 -0.03 6.82
CA LEU A 27 -7.15 -0.05 8.26
C LEU A 27 -6.61 -1.40 8.73
N PRO A 28 -5.86 -1.42 9.85
CA PRO A 28 -5.56 -2.66 10.54
C PRO A 28 -6.85 -3.43 10.85
N GLY A 29 -6.85 -4.73 10.56
CA GLY A 29 -8.01 -5.59 10.76
C GLY A 29 -9.03 -5.59 9.61
N ASP A 30 -8.82 -4.81 8.55
CA ASP A 30 -9.65 -4.90 7.34
C ASP A 30 -9.54 -6.29 6.69
N GLN A 31 -10.61 -6.70 6.03
CA GLN A 31 -10.65 -7.97 5.32
C GLN A 31 -9.93 -7.88 3.99
N TRP A 32 -9.04 -8.84 3.76
CA TRP A 32 -8.28 -9.01 2.54
C TRP A 32 -8.55 -10.38 1.91
N GLN A 33 -8.27 -10.49 0.64
CA GLN A 33 -8.15 -11.78 -0.03
C GLN A 33 -6.68 -12.19 -0.06
N TYR A 34 -6.42 -13.48 0.21
CA TYR A 34 -5.07 -14.01 0.22
C TYR A 34 -4.96 -15.34 -0.50
N LEU A 35 -3.77 -15.63 -0.98
CA LEU A 35 -3.41 -16.87 -1.64
C LEU A 35 -2.12 -17.41 -1.04
N LEU A 36 -2.15 -18.65 -0.56
CA LEU A 36 -0.95 -19.44 -0.28
C LEU A 36 -0.54 -20.14 -1.56
N PRO A 37 0.54 -19.70 -2.24
CA PRO A 37 0.81 -20.19 -3.58
C PRO A 37 1.45 -21.57 -3.56
N SER A 38 0.97 -22.49 -4.39
CA SER A 38 1.63 -23.75 -4.72
C SER A 38 2.34 -23.70 -6.08
N SER A 39 2.18 -22.60 -6.80
CA SER A 39 2.83 -22.28 -8.08
C SER A 39 2.73 -20.78 -8.31
N GLN A 40 3.48 -20.27 -9.30
CA GLN A 40 3.45 -18.86 -9.64
C GLN A 40 2.02 -18.40 -9.97
N PRO A 41 1.48 -17.40 -9.24
CA PRO A 41 0.17 -16.85 -9.57
C PRO A 41 0.14 -16.21 -10.96
N ASN A 42 -1.05 -16.00 -11.47
CA ASN A 42 -1.22 -15.29 -12.73
C ASN A 42 -0.54 -13.91 -12.67
N SER A 43 0.18 -13.53 -13.72
CA SER A 43 0.97 -12.30 -13.76
C SER A 43 0.15 -11.01 -13.59
N ASN A 44 -1.16 -11.06 -13.76
CA ASN A 44 -2.05 -9.91 -13.55
C ASN A 44 -2.73 -9.90 -12.15
N TRP A 45 -2.29 -10.74 -11.22
CA TRP A 45 -2.91 -10.86 -9.90
C TRP A 45 -3.01 -9.53 -9.13
N ASN A 46 -2.10 -8.61 -9.40
CA ASN A 46 -2.01 -7.28 -8.76
C ASN A 46 -2.75 -6.17 -9.54
N GLN A 47 -3.41 -6.51 -10.65
CA GLN A 47 -4.20 -5.56 -11.44
C GLN A 47 -5.59 -5.34 -10.82
N VAL A 48 -6.17 -4.17 -11.08
CA VAL A 48 -7.51 -3.81 -10.57
C VAL A 48 -8.58 -4.81 -11.01
N GLU A 49 -8.53 -5.20 -12.29
CA GLU A 49 -9.53 -6.07 -12.92
C GLU A 49 -9.36 -7.55 -12.59
N PHE A 50 -8.34 -7.92 -11.81
CA PHE A 50 -8.13 -9.32 -11.47
C PHE A 50 -9.23 -9.85 -10.55
N ASN A 51 -9.84 -10.95 -10.95
CA ASN A 51 -10.84 -11.64 -10.13
C ASN A 51 -10.17 -12.59 -9.13
N SER A 52 -10.14 -12.18 -7.88
CA SER A 52 -9.62 -12.97 -6.75
C SER A 52 -10.70 -13.70 -5.94
N SER A 53 -11.90 -13.89 -6.48
CA SER A 53 -13.01 -14.54 -5.76
C SER A 53 -12.76 -16.01 -5.38
N SER A 54 -11.75 -16.63 -5.96
CA SER A 54 -11.29 -17.99 -5.61
C SER A 54 -10.19 -18.01 -4.54
N TRP A 55 -9.71 -16.86 -4.11
CA TRP A 55 -8.74 -16.74 -3.02
C TRP A 55 -9.44 -16.85 -1.68
N ASP A 56 -8.70 -17.23 -0.65
CA ASP A 56 -9.21 -17.21 0.71
C ASP A 56 -9.40 -15.77 1.22
N SER A 57 -10.13 -15.60 2.32
CA SER A 57 -10.35 -14.31 2.96
C SER A 57 -9.89 -14.34 4.40
N GLY A 58 -9.24 -13.26 4.84
CA GLY A 58 -8.81 -13.10 6.22
C GLY A 58 -8.67 -11.62 6.57
N ASN A 59 -8.64 -11.32 7.85
CA ASN A 59 -8.39 -9.97 8.31
C ASN A 59 -6.88 -9.71 8.38
N SER A 60 -6.45 -8.48 8.11
CA SER A 60 -5.05 -8.10 8.18
C SER A 60 -4.45 -8.33 9.56
N GLY A 61 -3.13 -8.59 9.58
CA GLY A 61 -2.36 -9.33 10.54
C GLY A 61 -2.27 -10.78 10.09
N PHE A 62 -1.52 -11.02 8.99
CA PHE A 62 -1.29 -12.35 8.41
C PHE A 62 0.08 -12.84 8.82
N GLY A 63 0.17 -13.97 9.48
CA GLY A 63 1.44 -14.55 9.84
C GLY A 63 1.34 -15.92 10.50
N TYR A 64 2.40 -16.38 11.12
CA TYR A 64 2.44 -17.66 11.83
C TYR A 64 3.58 -17.68 12.86
N GLY A 65 3.34 -18.32 14.02
CA GLY A 65 4.42 -18.77 14.91
C GLY A 65 4.45 -18.09 16.26
N ASP A 66 4.01 -16.87 16.42
CA ASP A 66 4.16 -16.01 17.60
C ASP A 66 2.85 -15.66 18.33
N ALA A 67 1.70 -15.98 17.72
CA ALA A 67 0.36 -15.88 18.29
C ALA A 67 -0.18 -14.45 18.45
N ASP A 68 0.30 -13.50 17.67
CA ASP A 68 -0.20 -12.12 17.55
C ASP A 68 -0.98 -11.87 16.25
N ASP A 69 -0.94 -12.82 15.32
CA ASP A 69 -1.66 -12.75 14.04
C ASP A 69 -3.17 -12.89 14.18
N THR A 70 -3.90 -12.02 13.47
CA THR A 70 -5.37 -12.14 13.35
C THR A 70 -5.75 -13.26 12.38
N THR A 71 -5.00 -13.41 11.27
CA THR A 71 -5.16 -14.49 10.31
C THR A 71 -3.92 -15.39 10.35
N VAL A 72 -4.04 -16.48 11.11
CA VAL A 72 -2.96 -17.44 11.28
C VAL A 72 -2.81 -18.30 10.04
N LEU A 73 -1.65 -18.24 9.41
CA LEU A 73 -1.29 -19.02 8.23
C LEU A 73 -0.50 -20.28 8.60
N PRO A 74 -0.51 -21.33 7.77
CA PRO A 74 0.50 -22.37 7.88
C PRO A 74 1.87 -21.80 7.48
N SER A 75 2.96 -22.38 7.99
CA SER A 75 4.31 -22.01 7.56
C SER A 75 4.43 -22.04 6.04
N THR A 76 4.80 -20.90 5.46
CA THR A 76 4.90 -20.70 4.01
C THR A 76 6.08 -19.79 3.68
N ILE A 77 6.60 -19.89 2.45
CA ILE A 77 7.67 -19.01 1.97
C ILE A 77 7.11 -17.63 1.58
N SER A 78 5.90 -17.60 1.03
CA SER A 78 5.26 -16.35 0.62
C SER A 78 3.75 -16.43 0.76
N VAL A 79 3.13 -15.28 0.86
CA VAL A 79 1.69 -15.10 0.75
C VAL A 79 1.41 -13.93 -0.20
N TYR A 80 0.40 -14.08 -1.04
CA TYR A 80 -0.11 -13.00 -1.87
C TYR A 80 -1.38 -12.47 -1.22
N ILE A 81 -1.40 -11.20 -0.89
CA ILE A 81 -2.56 -10.55 -0.30
C ILE A 81 -3.03 -9.40 -1.18
N ARG A 82 -4.32 -9.17 -1.24
CA ARG A 82 -4.89 -8.04 -1.96
C ARG A 82 -6.17 -7.54 -1.33
N SER A 83 -6.36 -6.24 -1.43
CA SER A 83 -7.60 -5.56 -1.10
C SER A 83 -7.92 -4.52 -2.16
N THR A 84 -9.14 -4.02 -2.16
CA THR A 84 -9.58 -2.92 -3.01
C THR A 84 -10.21 -1.84 -2.16
N PHE A 85 -9.90 -0.60 -2.48
CA PHE A 85 -10.52 0.56 -1.88
C PHE A 85 -10.98 1.54 -2.96
N THR A 86 -11.86 2.45 -2.62
CA THR A 86 -12.39 3.45 -3.56
C THR A 86 -12.05 4.85 -3.09
N ILE A 87 -11.49 5.63 -4.00
CA ILE A 87 -11.28 7.06 -3.83
C ILE A 87 -12.37 7.79 -4.63
N THR A 88 -13.17 8.61 -3.96
CA THR A 88 -14.28 9.33 -4.59
C THR A 88 -13.79 10.38 -5.58
N ASP A 89 -12.74 11.11 -5.21
CA ASP A 89 -12.12 12.15 -6.05
C ASP A 89 -10.59 12.12 -5.86
N ALA A 90 -9.91 11.52 -6.82
CA ALA A 90 -8.46 11.45 -6.80
C ALA A 90 -7.76 12.79 -7.04
N SER A 91 -8.47 13.80 -7.55
CA SER A 91 -7.88 15.11 -7.86
C SER A 91 -7.57 15.95 -6.62
N VAL A 92 -8.14 15.59 -5.48
CA VAL A 92 -7.91 16.27 -4.19
C VAL A 92 -6.81 15.59 -3.35
N ILE A 93 -6.25 14.48 -3.84
CA ILE A 93 -5.18 13.77 -3.14
C ILE A 93 -3.85 14.48 -3.37
N GLU A 94 -3.27 15.02 -2.33
CA GLU A 94 -1.94 15.65 -2.39
C GLU A 94 -0.81 14.66 -2.09
N ALA A 95 -1.06 13.68 -1.22
CA ALA A 95 -0.08 12.65 -0.86
C ALA A 95 -0.77 11.36 -0.42
N MET A 96 -0.10 10.24 -0.64
CA MET A 96 -0.47 8.94 -0.08
C MET A 96 0.72 8.37 0.69
N VAL A 97 0.45 7.76 1.82
CA VAL A 97 1.45 7.07 2.65
C VAL A 97 1.07 5.60 2.73
N LEU A 98 2.02 4.72 2.46
CA LEU A 98 1.95 3.31 2.81
C LEU A 98 2.69 3.13 4.13
N ASP A 99 1.95 2.76 5.17
CA ASP A 99 2.48 2.31 6.45
C ASP A 99 2.25 0.80 6.54
N LEU A 100 3.32 0.04 6.66
CA LEU A 100 3.28 -1.42 6.59
C LEU A 100 4.24 -2.00 7.63
N ASP A 101 3.68 -2.75 8.56
CA ASP A 101 4.43 -3.67 9.40
C ASP A 101 4.54 -5.03 8.70
N TYR A 102 5.72 -5.62 8.65
CA TYR A 102 5.98 -6.82 7.87
C TYR A 102 7.08 -7.67 8.50
N ASP A 103 6.98 -8.96 8.26
CA ASP A 103 7.98 -9.95 8.65
C ASP A 103 8.74 -10.43 7.43
N ASP A 104 10.05 -10.37 7.55
CA ASP A 104 11.15 -10.59 6.63
C ASP A 104 11.15 -9.65 5.41
N GLY A 105 10.23 -9.74 4.49
CA GLY A 105 10.30 -8.91 3.28
C GLY A 105 8.98 -8.79 2.52
N PHE A 106 8.87 -7.73 1.71
CA PHE A 106 7.66 -7.48 0.93
C PHE A 106 7.92 -6.84 -0.42
N VAL A 107 6.93 -6.95 -1.31
CA VAL A 107 6.78 -6.12 -2.52
C VAL A 107 5.34 -5.63 -2.57
N ALA A 108 5.16 -4.31 -2.56
CA ALA A 108 3.85 -3.67 -2.59
C ALA A 108 3.52 -3.11 -3.97
N TYR A 109 2.28 -3.30 -4.38
CA TYR A 109 1.75 -2.82 -5.66
C TYR A 109 0.48 -1.99 -5.45
N LEU A 110 0.35 -0.93 -6.23
CA LEU A 110 -0.89 -0.18 -6.36
C LEU A 110 -1.33 -0.22 -7.83
N ASN A 111 -2.50 -0.81 -8.10
CA ASN A 111 -3.06 -0.94 -9.45
C ASN A 111 -2.07 -1.56 -10.45
N GLY A 112 -1.32 -2.59 -10.02
CA GLY A 112 -0.32 -3.28 -10.83
C GLY A 112 1.04 -2.60 -10.94
N GLN A 113 1.17 -1.38 -10.43
CA GLN A 113 2.45 -0.67 -10.37
C GLN A 113 3.13 -0.94 -9.03
N GLU A 114 4.36 -1.42 -9.04
CA GLU A 114 5.15 -1.53 -7.83
C GLU A 114 5.42 -0.14 -7.24
N ILE A 115 5.14 0.01 -5.95
CA ILE A 115 5.30 1.26 -5.22
C ILE A 115 6.36 1.19 -4.11
N ALA A 116 6.62 -0.01 -3.58
CA ALA A 116 7.64 -0.22 -2.56
C ALA A 116 8.08 -1.69 -2.54
N ARG A 117 9.30 -1.93 -2.07
CA ARG A 117 9.80 -3.26 -1.69
C ARG A 117 10.89 -3.15 -0.63
N ASN A 118 11.01 -4.18 0.17
CA ASN A 118 12.16 -4.35 1.05
C ASN A 118 12.51 -5.84 1.17
N LEU A 119 13.82 -6.13 1.24
CA LEU A 119 14.39 -7.47 1.41
C LEU A 119 13.87 -8.54 0.42
N VAL A 120 13.49 -8.12 -0.78
CA VAL A 120 13.12 -9.02 -1.88
C VAL A 120 13.80 -8.52 -3.16
N SER A 121 14.80 -9.23 -3.64
CA SER A 121 15.55 -8.88 -4.85
C SER A 121 14.87 -9.36 -6.13
N GLY A 122 15.42 -8.92 -7.27
CA GLY A 122 14.91 -9.26 -8.60
C GLY A 122 13.78 -8.35 -9.08
N SER A 123 13.29 -8.55 -10.29
CA SER A 123 12.23 -7.72 -10.88
C SER A 123 10.84 -8.20 -10.48
N VAL A 124 10.56 -9.48 -10.66
CA VAL A 124 9.31 -10.14 -10.25
C VAL A 124 9.70 -11.31 -9.36
N PRO A 125 9.34 -11.31 -8.08
CA PRO A 125 9.69 -12.41 -7.20
C PRO A 125 8.96 -13.69 -7.62
N ASN A 126 9.66 -14.82 -7.50
CA ASN A 126 9.02 -16.11 -7.60
C ASN A 126 8.21 -16.41 -6.34
N PHE A 127 7.16 -17.21 -6.48
CA PHE A 127 6.29 -17.59 -5.35
C PHE A 127 7.04 -18.34 -4.24
N ASP A 128 8.15 -19.00 -4.57
CA ASP A 128 9.01 -19.76 -3.66
C ASP A 128 10.32 -19.04 -3.33
N GLN A 129 10.40 -17.73 -3.59
CA GLN A 129 11.55 -16.90 -3.25
C GLN A 129 11.46 -16.48 -1.79
N ALA A 130 12.47 -16.84 -0.99
CA ALA A 130 12.63 -16.32 0.35
C ALA A 130 13.10 -14.84 0.31
N SER A 131 12.94 -14.16 1.42
CA SER A 131 13.51 -12.84 1.66
C SER A 131 15.05 -12.85 1.59
N ASP A 132 15.65 -11.73 1.26
CA ASP A 132 17.12 -11.55 1.19
C ASP A 132 17.75 -11.35 2.58
N GLY A 133 16.96 -11.25 3.62
CA GLY A 133 17.39 -11.02 5.00
C GLY A 133 16.23 -11.16 5.97
N ASN A 134 16.49 -10.90 7.25
CA ASN A 134 15.49 -10.99 8.29
C ASN A 134 15.06 -9.59 8.74
N HIS A 135 13.78 -9.42 8.90
CA HIS A 135 13.13 -8.28 9.51
C HIS A 135 11.99 -8.82 10.38
N GLU A 136 11.85 -8.31 11.58
CA GLU A 136 10.79 -8.71 12.51
C GLU A 136 9.74 -7.61 12.55
N ALA A 137 8.47 -7.96 12.40
CA ALA A 137 7.35 -7.06 12.65
C ALA A 137 7.36 -6.60 14.12
N MET A 138 6.97 -5.37 14.38
CA MET A 138 7.12 -4.77 15.72
C MET A 138 5.81 -4.73 16.52
N LEU A 139 4.69 -5.23 15.95
CA LEU A 139 3.38 -5.21 16.62
C LEU A 139 2.91 -6.61 16.96
#